data_f4d47bcc74f95471b9abd4d3e2f420ca
#
_entry.id   f4d47bcc74f95471b9abd4d3e2f420ca
#
_cell.length_a   1.000
_cell.length_b   1.000
_cell.length_c   1.000
_cell.angle_alpha   90.00
_cell.angle_beta   90.00
_cell.angle_gamma   90.00
#
_symmetry.space_group_name_H-M   'P 1'
#
loop_
_entity.id
_entity.type
_entity.pdbx_description
1 polymer ?
#
loop_
_entity_poly.entity_id
_entity_poly.type
_entity_poly.pdbx_seq_one_letter_code
_entity_poly.pdbx_strand_id
1 'polypeptide(L)'
;MDVPFYFRRNAEPGEPTPIGGFYTQEDIKEMVSYAADRQIEIIPEIDMPAHSNAALAAYPQLVCPVVNCYIGVVPGLGGSNSGVIYCAGKDTVFTFLQDVLDEVMAIFPSRYIHLGGDEAQKGYWKKCPLCQERMKKEHLANEEDLQGYFMKRMSDYVRSKGREVIGWDELTNSSFLPEGVIIQGWRGFGAAALKAAEKGHQFIMTPARIMYLIRYQGPQWFEPQTYFGNNTLKDVYDYEPVQADWKPEYASLLMGVQASMWTEFCNKPEDVDYLVFPRLAALAEVAWTQPAHKDWTSFLKGLDAYNEHLTAKGIVYARSMYNIQHTVTPNDGILEVELECIRPDMEIHYTTDGSEPTATSPLYERKVPVKETLTLKSATFAQGRQMGKTLILPVRWNLATAKPVLGINPAEKLLTNGIRGSLKYSDFEWCSWADNDSVSFTIDLLKPEMLNTLTLGCITNNGMAIHKPASVKVEVSDDNSNFREAAMQSFTPEEIFREGNFIENLPLKLGGTQGRYVRVSAKGPGVCPASHVRSGQASRIFFDEVMLE
;
A
#
# COMPACT_ATOMS: atom_id res chain seq x y z
N MET A 1 -5.62 21.20 10.86
CA MET A 1 -5.72 19.95 11.66
C MET A 1 -4.39 19.22 11.55
N ASP A 2 -3.80 18.80 12.65
CA ASP A 2 -2.57 18.01 12.62
C ASP A 2 -2.92 16.53 12.38
N VAL A 3 -2.25 15.92 11.40
CA VAL A 3 -2.43 14.51 11.06
C VAL A 3 -1.31 13.70 11.72
N PRO A 4 -1.62 12.61 12.45
CA PRO A 4 -0.60 11.75 13.04
C PRO A 4 0.41 11.24 12.00
N PHE A 5 1.70 11.21 12.33
CA PHE A 5 2.79 10.89 11.39
C PHE A 5 2.70 9.49 10.75
N TYR A 6 2.05 8.53 11.40
CA TYR A 6 1.90 7.17 10.84
C TYR A 6 0.81 7.04 9.76
N PHE A 7 0.09 8.14 9.50
CA PHE A 7 -0.92 8.20 8.42
C PHE A 7 -0.52 9.13 7.28
N ARG A 8 0.67 9.73 7.35
CA ARG A 8 1.22 10.60 6.31
C ARG A 8 2.74 10.60 6.35
N ARG A 9 3.36 11.21 5.34
CA ARG A 9 4.78 11.55 5.40
C ARG A 9 5.05 12.53 6.57
N ASN A 10 6.16 12.35 7.28
CA ASN A 10 6.59 13.32 8.28
C ASN A 10 6.84 14.68 7.65
N ALA A 11 6.41 15.73 8.32
CA ALA A 11 6.72 17.09 7.91
C ALA A 11 8.21 17.37 8.03
N GLU A 12 8.76 18.11 7.07
CA GLU A 12 10.12 18.63 7.14
C GLU A 12 10.19 19.77 8.17
N PRO A 13 11.37 20.08 8.75
CA PRO A 13 11.52 21.21 9.65
C PRO A 13 11.02 22.51 9.02
N GLY A 14 10.06 23.18 9.67
CA GLY A 14 9.43 24.42 9.19
C GLY A 14 8.29 24.22 8.20
N GLU A 15 7.95 23.00 7.82
CA GLU A 15 6.80 22.70 6.98
C GLU A 15 5.50 22.84 7.81
N PRO A 16 4.44 23.52 7.30
CA PRO A 16 3.17 23.62 7.99
C PRO A 16 2.50 22.27 8.18
N THR A 17 2.03 21.96 9.38
CA THR A 17 1.28 20.73 9.67
C THR A 17 -0.24 20.91 9.67
N PRO A 18 -0.81 22.10 9.97
CA PRO A 18 -2.25 22.32 9.85
C PRO A 18 -2.70 22.27 8.39
N ILE A 19 -3.80 21.55 8.13
CA ILE A 19 -4.39 21.42 6.80
C ILE A 19 -5.80 22.02 6.84
N GLY A 20 -6.15 22.81 5.81
CA GLY A 20 -7.48 23.36 5.65
C GLY A 20 -7.58 24.17 4.36
N GLY A 21 -8.77 24.21 3.79
CA GLY A 21 -9.06 24.97 2.57
C GLY A 21 -10.23 24.37 1.79
N PHE A 22 -10.68 25.11 0.79
CA PHE A 22 -11.65 24.66 -0.21
C PHE A 22 -11.44 25.48 -1.48
N TYR A 23 -11.88 24.95 -2.61
CA TYR A 23 -11.93 25.67 -3.87
C TYR A 23 -13.27 26.38 -4.01
N THR A 24 -13.25 27.62 -4.49
CA THR A 24 -14.47 28.32 -4.91
C THR A 24 -14.96 27.77 -6.26
N GLN A 25 -16.20 28.04 -6.61
CA GLN A 25 -16.72 27.66 -7.94
C GLN A 25 -15.92 28.34 -9.07
N GLU A 26 -15.44 29.55 -8.85
CA GLU A 26 -14.61 30.30 -9.78
C GLU A 26 -13.24 29.63 -9.97
N ASP A 27 -12.59 29.20 -8.89
CA ASP A 27 -11.32 28.44 -8.98
C ASP A 27 -11.50 27.16 -9.80
N ILE A 28 -12.61 26.44 -9.58
CA ILE A 28 -12.89 25.20 -10.33
C ILE A 28 -13.16 25.51 -11.80
N LYS A 29 -13.92 26.56 -12.13
CA LYS A 29 -14.17 26.99 -13.52
C LYS A 29 -12.87 27.35 -14.23
N GLU A 30 -11.94 28.02 -13.53
CA GLU A 30 -10.61 28.32 -14.07
C GLU A 30 -9.82 27.03 -14.37
N MET A 31 -9.82 26.07 -13.43
CA MET A 31 -9.17 24.75 -13.65
C MET A 31 -9.78 24.00 -14.84
N VAL A 32 -11.11 23.99 -14.96
CA VAL A 32 -11.82 23.36 -16.09
C VAL A 32 -11.44 24.02 -17.41
N SER A 33 -11.40 25.34 -17.47
CA SER A 33 -10.97 26.07 -18.67
C SER A 33 -9.51 25.79 -19.02
N TYR A 34 -8.62 25.82 -18.03
CA TYR A 34 -7.20 25.52 -18.21
C TYR A 34 -6.96 24.11 -18.77
N ALA A 35 -7.72 23.13 -18.29
CA ALA A 35 -7.67 21.76 -18.77
C ALA A 35 -8.20 21.64 -20.22
N ALA A 36 -9.33 22.30 -20.50
CA ALA A 36 -9.96 22.29 -21.84
C ALA A 36 -9.04 22.86 -22.91
N ASP A 37 -8.28 23.93 -22.62
CA ASP A 37 -7.27 24.51 -23.52
C ASP A 37 -6.16 23.50 -23.87
N ARG A 38 -6.01 22.43 -23.07
CA ARG A 38 -5.04 21.34 -23.24
C ARG A 38 -5.67 20.05 -23.72
N GLN A 39 -6.93 20.10 -24.16
CA GLN A 39 -7.71 18.93 -24.58
C GLN A 39 -7.85 17.87 -23.47
N ILE A 40 -7.89 18.31 -22.22
CA ILE A 40 -8.10 17.47 -21.04
C ILE A 40 -9.51 17.73 -20.51
N GLU A 41 -10.30 16.67 -20.38
CA GLU A 41 -11.60 16.71 -19.75
C GLU A 41 -11.48 16.44 -18.25
N ILE A 42 -12.05 17.29 -17.40
CA ILE A 42 -12.14 17.04 -15.96
C ILE A 42 -13.49 16.38 -15.66
N ILE A 43 -13.44 15.15 -15.18
CA ILE A 43 -14.60 14.39 -14.72
C ILE A 43 -14.71 14.58 -13.21
N PRO A 44 -15.80 15.20 -12.71
CA PRO A 44 -15.98 15.34 -11.26
C PRO A 44 -16.39 14.02 -10.61
N GLU A 45 -15.87 13.75 -9.42
CA GLU A 45 -16.30 12.65 -8.55
C GLU A 45 -16.96 13.20 -7.30
N ILE A 46 -18.21 12.80 -7.05
CA ILE A 46 -18.95 13.04 -5.82
C ILE A 46 -19.29 11.69 -5.22
N ASP A 47 -18.44 11.25 -4.32
CA ASP A 47 -18.53 9.90 -3.77
C ASP A 47 -19.73 9.73 -2.85
N MET A 48 -20.41 8.60 -3.03
CA MET A 48 -21.60 8.19 -2.27
C MET A 48 -21.78 6.66 -2.35
N PRO A 49 -22.31 5.99 -1.32
CA PRO A 49 -22.78 6.56 -0.06
C PRO A 49 -21.69 6.73 1.01
N ALA A 50 -20.49 6.20 0.76
CA ALA A 50 -19.33 6.29 1.67
C ALA A 50 -18.44 7.51 1.35
N HIS A 51 -17.28 7.60 1.96
CA HIS A 51 -16.30 8.70 1.84
C HIS A 51 -16.93 10.11 2.00
N SER A 52 -18.02 10.18 2.75
CA SER A 52 -18.90 11.34 2.87
C SER A 52 -18.81 12.04 4.25
N ASN A 53 -17.81 11.69 5.07
CA ASN A 53 -17.71 12.19 6.45
C ASN A 53 -17.68 13.72 6.55
N ALA A 54 -17.04 14.42 5.61
CA ALA A 54 -17.01 15.88 5.60
C ALA A 54 -18.42 16.47 5.44
N ALA A 55 -19.21 15.94 4.50
CA ALA A 55 -20.58 16.34 4.31
C ALA A 55 -21.47 15.95 5.49
N LEU A 56 -21.29 14.74 6.04
CA LEU A 56 -22.09 14.24 7.17
C LEU A 56 -21.74 14.93 8.49
N ALA A 57 -20.53 15.44 8.66
CA ALA A 57 -20.16 16.30 9.79
C ALA A 57 -20.87 17.65 9.72
N ALA A 58 -21.03 18.21 8.51
CA ALA A 58 -21.75 19.46 8.27
C ALA A 58 -23.28 19.28 8.29
N TYR A 59 -23.78 18.13 7.83
CA TYR A 59 -25.21 17.82 7.68
C TYR A 59 -25.57 16.51 8.40
N PRO A 60 -25.46 16.43 9.74
CA PRO A 60 -25.65 15.18 10.50
C PRO A 60 -27.07 14.60 10.40
N GLN A 61 -28.06 15.37 9.95
CA GLN A 61 -29.40 14.88 9.67
C GLN A 61 -29.49 13.88 8.51
N LEU A 62 -28.42 13.75 7.69
CA LEU A 62 -28.38 12.84 6.55
C LEU A 62 -27.92 11.41 6.91
N VAL A 63 -27.43 11.19 8.13
CA VAL A 63 -27.05 9.84 8.60
C VAL A 63 -28.25 9.03 9.08
N CYS A 64 -28.06 7.73 9.24
CA CYS A 64 -29.05 6.86 9.88
C CYS A 64 -29.34 7.31 11.32
N PRO A 65 -30.61 7.30 11.78
CA PRO A 65 -30.97 7.73 13.13
C PRO A 65 -30.34 6.88 14.25
N VAL A 66 -29.80 5.73 13.92
CA VAL A 66 -29.09 4.84 14.87
C VAL A 66 -27.60 5.19 15.04
N VAL A 67 -27.09 6.16 14.28
CA VAL A 67 -25.71 6.66 14.45
C VAL A 67 -25.68 7.53 15.70
N ASN A 68 -24.88 7.14 16.68
CA ASN A 68 -24.76 7.80 17.98
C ASN A 68 -23.31 8.17 18.33
N CYS A 69 -22.42 8.23 17.33
CA CYS A 69 -21.01 8.60 17.50
C CYS A 69 -20.74 10.00 16.95
N TYR A 70 -19.64 10.58 17.38
CA TYR A 70 -19.12 11.80 16.79
C TYR A 70 -18.74 11.58 15.31
N ILE A 71 -19.22 12.45 14.42
CA ILE A 71 -18.89 12.42 13.01
C ILE A 71 -17.78 13.43 12.77
N GLY A 72 -16.55 12.96 12.68
CA GLY A 72 -15.38 13.80 12.41
C GLY A 72 -14.93 13.73 10.97
N VAL A 73 -14.27 14.78 10.51
CA VAL A 73 -13.47 14.75 9.30
C VAL A 73 -12.12 14.17 9.69
N VAL A 74 -11.73 13.07 9.09
CA VAL A 74 -10.48 12.36 9.42
C VAL A 74 -9.58 12.39 8.20
N PRO A 75 -8.66 13.35 8.12
CA PRO A 75 -7.70 13.43 7.03
C PRO A 75 -6.70 12.28 7.11
N GLY A 76 -6.29 11.78 5.97
CA GLY A 76 -5.23 10.77 5.85
C GLY A 76 -5.57 9.36 6.32
N LEU A 77 -6.85 9.04 6.57
CA LEU A 77 -7.27 7.70 6.98
C LEU A 77 -8.02 6.92 5.89
N GLY A 78 -8.24 7.52 4.72
CA GLY A 78 -8.95 6.88 3.62
C GLY A 78 -10.26 6.23 4.06
N GLY A 79 -10.48 4.98 3.68
CA GLY A 79 -11.69 4.22 3.97
C GLY A 79 -11.94 3.85 5.43
N SER A 80 -11.04 4.15 6.37
CA SER A 80 -11.21 3.71 7.77
C SER A 80 -12.42 4.30 8.49
N ASN A 81 -13.05 5.36 7.96
CA ASN A 81 -14.29 5.96 8.45
C ASN A 81 -15.52 5.70 7.57
N SER A 82 -15.44 4.79 6.64
CA SER A 82 -16.53 4.40 5.75
C SER A 82 -17.75 3.77 6.47
N GLY A 83 -17.64 3.58 7.79
CA GLY A 83 -18.75 3.07 8.62
C GLY A 83 -19.92 4.04 8.78
N VAL A 84 -19.68 5.37 8.73
CA VAL A 84 -20.76 6.40 8.77
C VAL A 84 -20.99 6.90 7.38
N ILE A 85 -22.10 6.48 6.78
CA ILE A 85 -22.46 6.72 5.39
C ILE A 85 -23.85 7.35 5.29
N TYR A 86 -24.21 7.89 4.13
CA TYR A 86 -25.56 8.43 3.88
C TYR A 86 -26.63 7.38 4.17
N CYS A 87 -27.75 7.83 4.77
CA CYS A 87 -28.87 6.95 5.08
C CYS A 87 -29.70 6.65 3.83
N ALA A 88 -29.64 5.44 3.30
CA ALA A 88 -30.39 5.02 2.13
C ALA A 88 -31.91 4.97 2.34
N GLY A 89 -32.37 4.99 3.60
CA GLY A 89 -33.80 5.02 3.94
C GLY A 89 -34.44 6.41 3.87
N LYS A 90 -33.64 7.50 3.81
CA LYS A 90 -34.15 8.89 3.82
C LYS A 90 -34.22 9.47 2.42
N ASP A 91 -35.39 9.92 1.98
CA ASP A 91 -35.54 10.61 0.69
C ASP A 91 -34.82 11.98 0.68
N THR A 92 -34.70 12.64 1.82
CA THR A 92 -33.94 13.90 1.97
C THR A 92 -32.48 13.78 1.60
N VAL A 93 -31.88 12.58 1.74
CA VAL A 93 -30.50 12.31 1.30
C VAL A 93 -30.40 12.40 -0.22
N PHE A 94 -31.36 11.79 -0.92
CA PHE A 94 -31.36 11.82 -2.39
C PHE A 94 -31.60 13.25 -2.91
N THR A 95 -32.55 14.01 -2.32
CA THR A 95 -32.78 15.40 -2.69
C THR A 95 -31.52 16.23 -2.48
N PHE A 96 -30.85 16.11 -1.33
CA PHE A 96 -29.62 16.83 -1.05
C PHE A 96 -28.53 16.51 -2.08
N LEU A 97 -28.31 15.23 -2.40
CA LEU A 97 -27.32 14.83 -3.38
C LEU A 97 -27.67 15.25 -4.80
N GLN A 98 -28.97 15.32 -5.15
CA GLN A 98 -29.42 15.84 -6.43
C GLN A 98 -29.14 17.34 -6.55
N ASP A 99 -29.36 18.11 -5.49
CA ASP A 99 -29.06 19.56 -5.46
C ASP A 99 -27.53 19.78 -5.62
N VAL A 100 -26.68 18.97 -4.92
CA VAL A 100 -25.22 19.02 -5.09
C VAL A 100 -24.83 18.69 -6.53
N LEU A 101 -25.39 17.64 -7.11
CA LEU A 101 -25.07 17.24 -8.47
C LEU A 101 -25.52 18.27 -9.51
N ASP A 102 -26.63 19.00 -9.30
CA ASP A 102 -27.04 20.07 -10.18
C ASP A 102 -26.01 21.22 -10.21
N GLU A 103 -25.46 21.60 -9.05
CA GLU A 103 -24.37 22.58 -8.99
C GLU A 103 -23.09 22.06 -9.67
N VAL A 104 -22.72 20.82 -9.42
CA VAL A 104 -21.54 20.19 -10.04
C VAL A 104 -21.67 20.15 -11.55
N MET A 105 -22.82 19.70 -12.07
CA MET A 105 -23.07 19.63 -13.51
C MET A 105 -23.12 20.99 -14.20
N ALA A 106 -23.44 22.08 -13.46
CA ALA A 106 -23.36 23.44 -13.98
C ALA A 106 -21.92 23.95 -14.12
N ILE A 107 -20.99 23.43 -13.31
CA ILE A 107 -19.58 23.84 -13.33
C ILE A 107 -18.76 22.99 -14.31
N PHE A 108 -18.98 21.66 -14.30
CA PHE A 108 -18.24 20.71 -15.12
C PHE A 108 -18.99 20.37 -16.42
N PRO A 109 -18.43 20.69 -17.59
CA PRO A 109 -19.06 20.37 -18.87
C PRO A 109 -18.95 18.90 -19.27
N SER A 110 -18.21 18.09 -18.51
CA SER A 110 -17.96 16.68 -18.78
C SER A 110 -19.26 15.90 -19.05
N ARG A 111 -19.21 15.04 -20.06
CA ARG A 111 -20.26 14.06 -20.30
C ARG A 111 -20.43 13.11 -19.13
N TYR A 112 -19.37 12.86 -18.38
CA TYR A 112 -19.30 11.87 -17.31
C TYR A 112 -19.37 12.53 -15.93
N ILE A 113 -20.07 11.85 -15.01
CA ILE A 113 -20.06 12.14 -13.57
C ILE A 113 -19.71 10.85 -12.84
N HIS A 114 -18.68 10.89 -12.01
CA HIS A 114 -18.32 9.75 -11.17
C HIS A 114 -19.05 9.85 -9.83
N LEU A 115 -19.76 8.78 -9.44
CA LEU A 115 -20.59 8.75 -8.23
C LEU A 115 -19.97 7.93 -7.09
N GLY A 116 -18.73 7.47 -7.24
CA GLY A 116 -18.06 6.66 -6.22
C GLY A 116 -18.65 5.25 -6.09
N GLY A 117 -19.00 4.87 -4.90
CA GLY A 117 -19.65 3.60 -4.58
C GLY A 117 -18.76 2.58 -3.87
N ASP A 118 -17.52 2.96 -3.55
CA ASP A 118 -16.54 2.12 -2.90
C ASP A 118 -16.65 2.10 -1.38
N GLU A 119 -16.10 1.05 -0.78
CA GLU A 119 -15.85 0.87 0.65
C GLU A 119 -17.04 1.14 1.61
N ALA A 120 -18.26 1.15 1.12
CA ALA A 120 -19.45 1.43 1.92
C ALA A 120 -19.69 0.33 2.99
N GLN A 121 -19.40 0.64 4.24
CA GLN A 121 -19.64 -0.25 5.38
C GLN A 121 -21.11 -0.16 5.83
N LYS A 122 -21.86 -1.21 5.66
CA LYS A 122 -23.33 -1.25 5.84
C LYS A 122 -23.78 -1.56 7.27
N GLY A 123 -22.88 -1.47 8.26
CA GLY A 123 -23.17 -1.81 9.65
C GLY A 123 -24.32 -1.03 10.28
N TYR A 124 -24.43 0.26 9.97
CA TYR A 124 -25.56 1.09 10.41
C TYR A 124 -26.83 0.83 9.60
N TRP A 125 -26.75 0.57 8.29
CA TRP A 125 -27.92 0.23 7.48
C TRP A 125 -28.63 -1.02 7.98
N LYS A 126 -27.89 -2.03 8.42
CA LYS A 126 -28.42 -3.27 9.01
C LYS A 126 -29.28 -3.02 10.25
N LYS A 127 -28.98 -1.97 11.02
CA LYS A 127 -29.65 -1.61 12.26
C LYS A 127 -30.67 -0.49 12.08
N CYS A 128 -30.67 0.20 10.95
CA CYS A 128 -31.48 1.39 10.71
C CYS A 128 -32.91 1.02 10.27
N PRO A 129 -33.95 1.38 11.07
CA PRO A 129 -35.34 1.07 10.69
C PRO A 129 -35.75 1.60 9.33
N LEU A 130 -35.28 2.81 8.97
CA LEU A 130 -35.62 3.44 7.68
C LEU A 130 -34.99 2.70 6.49
N CYS A 131 -33.73 2.24 6.66
CA CYS A 131 -33.06 1.43 5.62
C CYS A 131 -33.74 0.08 5.45
N GLN A 132 -34.11 -0.59 6.56
CA GLN A 132 -34.80 -1.87 6.54
C GLN A 132 -36.23 -1.74 5.97
N GLU A 133 -36.94 -0.64 6.25
CA GLU A 133 -38.24 -0.34 5.64
C GLU A 133 -38.10 -0.11 4.13
N ARG A 134 -37.08 0.66 3.70
CA ARG A 134 -36.75 0.86 2.26
C ARG A 134 -36.50 -0.47 1.58
N MET A 135 -35.70 -1.36 2.17
CA MET A 135 -35.41 -2.69 1.62
C MET A 135 -36.69 -3.51 1.42
N LYS A 136 -37.59 -3.49 2.40
CA LYS A 136 -38.89 -4.19 2.28
C LYS A 136 -39.76 -3.60 1.16
N LYS A 137 -39.85 -2.27 1.11
CA LYS A 137 -40.66 -1.54 0.13
C LYS A 137 -40.18 -1.79 -1.31
N GLU A 138 -38.86 -1.79 -1.51
CA GLU A 138 -38.25 -1.93 -2.83
C GLU A 138 -37.88 -3.40 -3.16
N HIS A 139 -38.28 -4.35 -2.30
CA HIS A 139 -38.02 -5.81 -2.46
C HIS A 139 -36.53 -6.15 -2.61
N LEU A 140 -35.66 -5.49 -1.84
CA LEU A 140 -34.21 -5.70 -1.86
C LEU A 140 -33.82 -6.84 -0.92
N ALA A 141 -32.93 -7.72 -1.38
CA ALA A 141 -32.59 -8.94 -0.64
C ALA A 141 -31.61 -8.70 0.52
N ASN A 142 -30.72 -7.71 0.39
CA ASN A 142 -29.65 -7.41 1.34
C ASN A 142 -29.15 -5.97 1.18
N GLU A 143 -28.20 -5.57 2.02
CA GLU A 143 -27.66 -4.20 2.01
C GLU A 143 -26.76 -3.91 0.80
N GLU A 144 -26.25 -4.92 0.08
CA GLU A 144 -25.58 -4.71 -1.20
C GLU A 144 -26.60 -4.29 -2.27
N ASP A 145 -27.77 -4.90 -2.28
CA ASP A 145 -28.87 -4.48 -3.14
C ASP A 145 -29.42 -3.12 -2.75
N LEU A 146 -29.41 -2.75 -1.45
CA LEU A 146 -29.77 -1.41 -1.01
C LEU A 146 -28.76 -0.37 -1.53
N GLN A 147 -27.48 -0.69 -1.58
CA GLN A 147 -26.48 0.17 -2.23
C GLN A 147 -26.73 0.26 -3.74
N GLY A 148 -27.00 -0.86 -4.39
CA GLY A 148 -27.36 -0.87 -5.81
C GLY A 148 -28.59 0.00 -6.11
N TYR A 149 -29.64 -0.07 -5.29
CA TYR A 149 -30.80 0.80 -5.37
C TYR A 149 -30.43 2.29 -5.20
N PHE A 150 -29.59 2.59 -4.19
CA PHE A 150 -29.11 3.96 -3.94
C PHE A 150 -28.39 4.51 -5.18
N MET A 151 -27.42 3.77 -5.68
CA MET A 151 -26.63 4.16 -6.84
C MET A 151 -27.47 4.23 -8.12
N LYS A 152 -28.42 3.30 -8.30
CA LYS A 152 -29.36 3.34 -9.44
C LYS A 152 -30.19 4.63 -9.43
N ARG A 153 -30.75 5.00 -8.28
CA ARG A 153 -31.58 6.20 -8.16
C ARG A 153 -30.80 7.49 -8.48
N MET A 154 -29.53 7.55 -8.05
CA MET A 154 -28.65 8.68 -8.36
C MET A 154 -28.18 8.66 -9.82
N SER A 155 -27.88 7.48 -10.36
CA SER A 155 -27.53 7.31 -11.77
C SER A 155 -28.68 7.70 -12.71
N ASP A 156 -29.91 7.29 -12.39
CA ASP A 156 -31.10 7.67 -13.16
C ASP A 156 -31.28 9.19 -13.17
N TYR A 157 -31.00 9.85 -12.03
CA TYR A 157 -31.07 11.32 -11.94
C TYR A 157 -30.02 11.98 -12.86
N VAL A 158 -28.75 11.58 -12.77
CA VAL A 158 -27.65 12.10 -13.60
C VAL A 158 -27.95 11.87 -15.09
N ARG A 159 -28.44 10.69 -15.45
CA ARG A 159 -28.84 10.36 -16.83
C ARG A 159 -30.01 11.21 -17.32
N SER A 160 -30.99 11.55 -16.45
CA SER A 160 -32.10 12.45 -16.79
C SER A 160 -31.64 13.87 -17.16
N LYS A 161 -30.42 14.25 -16.72
CA LYS A 161 -29.75 15.51 -17.10
C LYS A 161 -28.87 15.39 -18.35
N GLY A 162 -28.87 14.21 -19.02
CA GLY A 162 -28.13 13.98 -20.25
C GLY A 162 -26.62 13.63 -20.02
N ARG A 163 -26.26 13.22 -18.81
CA ARG A 163 -24.90 12.81 -18.46
C ARG A 163 -24.81 11.29 -18.31
N GLU A 164 -23.60 10.74 -18.34
CA GLU A 164 -23.29 9.32 -18.10
C GLU A 164 -22.62 9.15 -16.74
N VAL A 165 -22.74 7.95 -16.16
CA VAL A 165 -22.27 7.68 -14.81
C VAL A 165 -21.09 6.72 -14.84
N ILE A 166 -20.07 7.05 -14.06
CA ILE A 166 -18.97 6.16 -13.70
C ILE A 166 -19.11 5.81 -12.21
N GLY A 167 -18.73 4.61 -11.82
CA GLY A 167 -18.65 4.22 -10.40
C GLY A 167 -17.65 3.09 -10.18
N TRP A 168 -17.23 2.94 -8.93
CA TRP A 168 -16.25 1.93 -8.54
C TRP A 168 -16.79 0.51 -8.66
N ASP A 169 -15.91 -0.46 -8.73
CA ASP A 169 -16.24 -1.85 -9.06
C ASP A 169 -17.06 -2.58 -7.97
N GLU A 170 -17.20 -2.02 -6.76
CA GLU A 170 -18.12 -2.53 -5.74
C GLU A 170 -19.58 -2.56 -6.18
N LEU A 171 -19.94 -1.71 -7.11
CA LEU A 171 -21.29 -1.71 -7.68
C LEU A 171 -21.65 -3.06 -8.30
N THR A 172 -20.67 -3.82 -8.76
CA THR A 172 -20.86 -5.17 -9.31
C THR A 172 -21.27 -6.22 -8.26
N ASN A 173 -21.20 -5.89 -6.96
CA ASN A 173 -21.63 -6.79 -5.87
C ASN A 173 -23.15 -6.86 -5.75
N SER A 174 -23.87 -5.82 -6.21
CA SER A 174 -25.32 -5.77 -6.20
C SER A 174 -25.92 -6.50 -7.40
N SER A 175 -27.12 -7.03 -7.20
CA SER A 175 -27.98 -7.49 -8.29
C SER A 175 -28.61 -6.31 -9.08
N PHE A 176 -28.60 -5.09 -8.54
CA PHE A 176 -29.15 -3.87 -9.11
C PHE A 176 -28.09 -2.96 -9.72
N LEU A 177 -27.24 -3.49 -10.60
CA LEU A 177 -26.27 -2.65 -11.30
C LEU A 177 -27.01 -1.66 -12.23
N PRO A 178 -26.76 -0.32 -12.11
CA PRO A 178 -27.44 0.66 -12.96
C PRO A 178 -27.14 0.41 -14.45
N GLU A 179 -28.15 0.52 -15.29
CA GLU A 179 -28.02 0.35 -16.74
C GLU A 179 -27.05 1.40 -17.31
N GLY A 180 -26.11 0.98 -18.16
CA GLY A 180 -25.15 1.86 -18.83
C GLY A 180 -24.13 2.53 -17.91
N VAL A 181 -24.04 2.12 -16.63
CA VAL A 181 -22.96 2.60 -15.76
C VAL A 181 -21.62 2.06 -16.25
N ILE A 182 -20.61 2.92 -16.25
CA ILE A 182 -19.21 2.56 -16.54
C ILE A 182 -18.55 2.16 -15.24
N ILE A 183 -17.91 1.01 -15.20
CA ILE A 183 -17.30 0.46 -13.99
C ILE A 183 -15.79 0.73 -13.96
N GLN A 184 -15.34 1.38 -12.92
CA GLN A 184 -13.91 1.61 -12.68
C GLN A 184 -13.35 0.49 -11.78
N GLY A 185 -12.52 -0.38 -12.37
CA GLY A 185 -11.96 -1.57 -11.72
C GLY A 185 -10.68 -1.23 -10.97
N TRP A 186 -10.74 -1.20 -9.64
CA TRP A 186 -9.61 -0.81 -8.80
C TRP A 186 -9.11 -1.93 -7.87
N ARG A 187 -9.98 -2.82 -7.41
CA ARG A 187 -9.63 -3.81 -6.40
C ARG A 187 -8.55 -4.79 -6.86
N GLY A 188 -7.47 -4.86 -6.10
CA GLY A 188 -6.35 -5.76 -6.36
C GLY A 188 -5.67 -5.49 -7.71
N PHE A 189 -5.78 -6.43 -8.63
CA PHE A 189 -5.31 -6.34 -10.03
C PHE A 189 -6.43 -5.99 -11.02
N GLY A 190 -7.59 -5.55 -10.54
CA GLY A 190 -8.72 -5.15 -11.39
C GLY A 190 -9.67 -6.29 -11.78
N ALA A 191 -9.57 -7.47 -11.16
CA ALA A 191 -10.40 -8.64 -11.49
C ALA A 191 -11.92 -8.38 -11.36
N ALA A 192 -12.34 -7.40 -10.55
CA ALA A 192 -13.75 -7.05 -10.43
C ALA A 192 -14.34 -6.39 -11.68
N ALA A 193 -13.50 -5.77 -12.55
CA ALA A 193 -13.93 -5.23 -13.84
C ALA A 193 -14.41 -6.36 -14.80
N LEU A 194 -13.90 -7.59 -14.64
CA LEU A 194 -14.39 -8.75 -15.40
C LEU A 194 -15.89 -8.95 -15.21
N LYS A 195 -16.41 -8.80 -13.98
CA LYS A 195 -17.86 -8.92 -13.72
C LYS A 195 -18.69 -7.87 -14.46
N ALA A 196 -18.13 -6.67 -14.66
CA ALA A 196 -18.77 -5.62 -15.46
C ALA A 196 -18.80 -6.02 -16.94
N ALA A 197 -17.66 -6.46 -17.48
CA ALA A 197 -17.54 -6.91 -18.86
C ALA A 197 -18.47 -8.11 -19.15
N GLU A 198 -18.58 -9.09 -18.24
CA GLU A 198 -19.51 -10.22 -18.34
C GLU A 198 -20.98 -9.80 -18.42
N LYS A 199 -21.33 -8.67 -17.82
CA LYS A 199 -22.67 -8.06 -17.87
C LYS A 199 -22.85 -7.07 -19.03
N GLY A 200 -21.83 -6.89 -19.88
CA GLY A 200 -21.85 -5.99 -21.04
C GLY A 200 -21.64 -4.51 -20.71
N HIS A 201 -21.15 -4.18 -19.52
CA HIS A 201 -20.81 -2.80 -19.14
C HIS A 201 -19.42 -2.41 -19.65
N GLN A 202 -19.28 -1.16 -20.06
CA GLN A 202 -17.97 -0.55 -20.28
C GLN A 202 -17.22 -0.44 -18.96
N PHE A 203 -15.88 -0.48 -19.03
CA PHE A 203 -15.05 -0.39 -17.85
C PHE A 203 -13.75 0.40 -18.10
N ILE A 204 -13.18 0.93 -17.01
CA ILE A 204 -11.88 1.59 -16.93
C ILE A 204 -11.02 0.78 -15.96
N MET A 205 -9.75 0.57 -16.29
CA MET A 205 -8.82 -0.17 -15.43
C MET A 205 -7.93 0.79 -14.64
N THR A 206 -8.02 0.74 -13.31
CA THR A 206 -7.16 1.46 -12.36
C THR A 206 -6.74 0.58 -11.18
N PRO A 207 -6.16 -0.61 -11.42
CA PRO A 207 -5.92 -1.59 -10.36
C PRO A 207 -4.97 -1.06 -9.29
N ALA A 208 -5.40 -1.14 -8.03
CA ALA A 208 -4.67 -0.57 -6.88
C ALA A 208 -3.26 -1.16 -6.71
N ARG A 209 -3.03 -2.40 -7.17
CA ARG A 209 -1.71 -3.03 -7.07
C ARG A 209 -0.70 -2.46 -8.06
N ILE A 210 -1.15 -1.85 -9.15
CA ILE A 210 -0.30 -1.39 -10.26
C ILE A 210 -0.45 0.11 -10.50
N MET A 211 -1.69 0.64 -10.47
CA MET A 211 -2.00 2.01 -10.93
C MET A 211 -2.24 3.01 -9.78
N TYR A 212 -2.09 2.60 -8.51
CA TYR A 212 -2.12 3.56 -7.41
C TYR A 212 -0.73 4.15 -7.20
N LEU A 213 -0.54 5.38 -7.70
CA LEU A 213 0.75 6.07 -7.68
C LEU A 213 1.14 6.60 -6.29
N ILE A 214 0.31 6.38 -5.29
CA ILE A 214 0.63 6.63 -3.88
C ILE A 214 1.60 5.58 -3.29
N ARG A 215 1.94 4.50 -4.02
CA ARG A 215 2.83 3.45 -3.54
C ARG A 215 4.29 3.77 -3.80
N TYR A 216 5.19 3.06 -3.12
CA TYR A 216 6.63 3.18 -3.33
C TYR A 216 7.01 2.84 -4.79
N GLN A 217 7.90 3.65 -5.38
CA GLN A 217 8.33 3.50 -6.78
C GLN A 217 9.57 2.62 -6.95
N GLY A 218 10.21 2.25 -5.87
CA GLY A 218 11.43 1.46 -5.86
C GLY A 218 11.77 0.96 -4.46
N PRO A 219 13.03 0.61 -4.22
CA PRO A 219 13.46 0.10 -2.92
C PRO A 219 13.15 1.09 -1.80
N GLN A 220 12.36 0.63 -0.84
CA GLN A 220 11.76 1.49 0.19
C GLN A 220 12.79 2.19 1.10
N TRP A 221 14.03 1.67 1.17
CA TRP A 221 15.16 2.31 1.85
C TRP A 221 15.41 3.75 1.41
N PHE A 222 15.14 4.04 0.13
CA PHE A 222 15.45 5.31 -0.52
C PHE A 222 14.23 6.22 -0.69
N GLU A 223 13.03 5.68 -0.49
CA GLU A 223 11.79 6.37 -0.77
C GLU A 223 11.31 7.22 0.41
N PRO A 224 10.68 8.35 0.19
CA PRO A 224 9.91 9.02 1.23
C PRO A 224 8.78 8.10 1.70
N GLN A 225 8.31 8.31 2.94
CA GLN A 225 7.20 7.53 3.46
C GLN A 225 5.94 7.75 2.62
N THR A 226 5.30 6.66 2.23
CA THR A 226 4.03 6.67 1.52
C THR A 226 3.22 5.41 1.87
N TYR A 227 2.20 5.08 1.06
CA TYR A 227 1.35 3.92 1.27
C TYR A 227 2.14 2.61 1.09
N PHE A 228 1.67 1.52 1.69
CA PHE A 228 2.37 0.23 1.65
C PHE A 228 2.43 -0.39 0.25
N GLY A 229 3.45 -1.20 0.04
CA GLY A 229 3.68 -1.95 -1.21
C GLY A 229 4.34 -1.12 -2.30
N ASN A 230 4.92 -1.81 -3.26
CA ASN A 230 5.63 -1.21 -4.38
C ASN A 230 4.80 -1.33 -5.67
N ASN A 231 4.90 -0.34 -6.53
CA ASN A 231 4.63 -0.40 -7.95
C ASN A 231 5.68 0.44 -8.67
N THR A 232 6.66 -0.23 -9.21
CA THR A 232 7.79 0.39 -9.90
C THR A 232 7.38 0.95 -11.26
N LEU A 233 8.26 1.74 -11.86
CA LEU A 233 8.11 2.17 -13.25
C LEU A 233 7.89 0.98 -14.21
N LYS A 234 8.61 -0.14 -13.96
CA LYS A 234 8.52 -1.36 -14.78
C LYS A 234 7.19 -2.07 -14.60
N ASP A 235 6.67 -2.13 -13.36
CA ASP A 235 5.35 -2.74 -13.08
C ASP A 235 4.24 -2.01 -13.82
N VAL A 236 4.27 -0.67 -13.83
CA VAL A 236 3.29 0.14 -14.59
C VAL A 236 3.44 -0.09 -16.09
N TYR A 237 4.68 -0.08 -16.60
CA TYR A 237 4.97 -0.32 -18.01
C TYR A 237 4.52 -1.70 -18.50
N ASP A 238 4.73 -2.75 -17.70
CA ASP A 238 4.39 -4.13 -18.06
C ASP A 238 2.90 -4.44 -17.96
N TYR A 239 2.13 -3.55 -17.37
CA TYR A 239 0.70 -3.80 -17.17
C TYR A 239 -0.05 -3.96 -18.50
N GLU A 240 -0.93 -4.96 -18.53
CA GLU A 240 -1.86 -5.21 -19.63
C GLU A 240 -3.29 -5.10 -19.09
N PRO A 241 -4.10 -4.14 -19.60
CA PRO A 241 -5.42 -3.86 -19.04
C PRO A 241 -6.46 -4.95 -19.31
N VAL A 242 -6.32 -5.70 -20.40
CA VAL A 242 -7.13 -6.91 -20.67
C VAL A 242 -6.28 -8.11 -20.34
N GLN A 243 -6.65 -8.85 -19.31
CA GLN A 243 -5.89 -10.02 -18.86
C GLN A 243 -5.95 -11.15 -19.89
N ALA A 244 -4.87 -11.92 -20.02
CA ALA A 244 -4.72 -12.94 -21.04
C ALA A 244 -5.75 -14.09 -20.97
N ASP A 245 -6.34 -14.30 -19.80
CA ASP A 245 -7.40 -15.30 -19.54
C ASP A 245 -8.82 -14.76 -19.77
N TRP A 246 -8.97 -13.48 -20.13
CA TRP A 246 -10.26 -12.87 -20.43
C TRP A 246 -10.67 -13.15 -21.87
N LYS A 247 -11.98 -13.15 -22.11
CA LYS A 247 -12.51 -13.30 -23.47
C LYS A 247 -12.11 -12.08 -24.32
N PRO A 248 -11.64 -12.31 -25.57
CA PRO A 248 -11.18 -11.22 -26.44
C PRO A 248 -12.24 -10.13 -26.71
N GLU A 249 -13.54 -10.51 -26.74
CA GLU A 249 -14.62 -9.55 -26.94
C GLU A 249 -14.72 -8.47 -25.85
N TYR A 250 -14.20 -8.74 -24.63
CA TYR A 250 -14.21 -7.76 -23.54
C TYR A 250 -13.29 -6.57 -23.79
N ALA A 251 -12.28 -6.71 -24.67
CA ALA A 251 -11.43 -5.60 -25.07
C ALA A 251 -12.24 -4.43 -25.68
N SER A 252 -13.35 -4.70 -26.35
CA SER A 252 -14.22 -3.67 -26.94
C SER A 252 -15.01 -2.87 -25.89
N LEU A 253 -15.09 -3.34 -24.66
CA LEU A 253 -15.75 -2.68 -23.54
C LEU A 253 -14.78 -1.86 -22.69
N LEU A 254 -13.46 -2.05 -22.86
CA LEU A 254 -12.44 -1.26 -22.19
C LEU A 254 -12.42 0.16 -22.76
N MET A 255 -12.69 1.15 -21.93
CA MET A 255 -12.60 2.57 -22.31
C MET A 255 -11.18 3.11 -22.21
N GLY A 256 -10.38 2.56 -21.31
CA GLY A 256 -9.00 2.98 -21.10
C GLY A 256 -8.43 2.56 -19.76
N VAL A 257 -7.26 3.14 -19.45
CA VAL A 257 -6.54 2.94 -18.20
C VAL A 257 -6.42 4.26 -17.44
N GLN A 258 -6.38 4.17 -16.12
CA GLN A 258 -6.22 5.33 -15.25
C GLN A 258 -5.23 5.01 -14.15
N ALA A 259 -4.43 6.00 -13.74
CA ALA A 259 -3.71 5.94 -12.48
C ALA A 259 -4.46 6.76 -11.42
N SER A 260 -4.46 6.28 -10.20
CA SER A 260 -5.03 6.98 -9.05
C SER A 260 -3.92 7.53 -8.16
N MET A 261 -4.04 8.82 -7.83
CA MET A 261 -3.12 9.52 -6.92
C MET A 261 -3.90 10.04 -5.73
N TRP A 262 -3.80 9.33 -4.61
CA TRP A 262 -4.38 9.70 -3.32
C TRP A 262 -3.37 10.51 -2.52
N THR A 263 -3.82 11.51 -1.77
CA THR A 263 -2.96 12.56 -1.23
C THR A 263 -2.66 12.45 0.28
N GLU A 264 -2.94 11.30 0.91
CA GLU A 264 -2.72 11.09 2.34
C GLU A 264 -1.25 11.31 2.76
N PHE A 265 -0.31 11.09 1.85
CA PHE A 265 1.14 11.24 2.08
C PHE A 265 1.75 12.44 1.34
N CYS A 266 0.92 13.34 0.83
CA CYS A 266 1.38 14.56 0.15
C CYS A 266 1.15 15.78 1.03
N ASN A 267 2.23 16.44 1.45
CA ASN A 267 2.15 17.66 2.23
C ASN A 267 2.28 18.92 1.34
N LYS A 268 2.88 18.76 0.16
CA LYS A 268 3.16 19.85 -0.79
C LYS A 268 3.08 19.33 -2.24
N PRO A 269 2.94 20.23 -3.23
CA PRO A 269 2.82 19.85 -4.64
C PRO A 269 3.95 18.96 -5.16
N GLU A 270 5.19 19.20 -4.70
CA GLU A 270 6.36 18.40 -5.12
C GLU A 270 6.27 16.95 -4.66
N ASP A 271 5.51 16.63 -3.61
CA ASP A 271 5.26 15.26 -3.20
C ASP A 271 4.37 14.55 -4.23
N VAL A 272 3.38 15.26 -4.80
CA VAL A 272 2.53 14.75 -5.89
C VAL A 272 3.38 14.51 -7.14
N ASP A 273 4.18 15.49 -7.54
CA ASP A 273 5.07 15.37 -8.69
C ASP A 273 5.99 14.15 -8.55
N TYR A 274 6.64 14.00 -7.38
CA TYR A 274 7.51 12.88 -7.08
C TYR A 274 6.79 11.53 -7.20
N LEU A 275 5.58 11.42 -6.68
CA LEU A 275 4.82 10.17 -6.69
C LEU A 275 4.25 9.85 -8.09
N VAL A 276 3.91 10.85 -8.88
CA VAL A 276 3.33 10.68 -10.22
C VAL A 276 4.41 10.40 -11.26
N PHE A 277 5.49 11.18 -11.26
CA PHE A 277 6.54 11.07 -12.26
C PHE A 277 7.71 10.17 -11.81
N PRO A 278 8.26 9.32 -12.69
CA PRO A 278 7.97 9.20 -14.14
C PRO A 278 6.89 8.15 -14.48
N ARG A 279 6.19 7.53 -13.51
CA ARG A 279 5.24 6.44 -13.78
C ARG A 279 4.07 6.85 -14.68
N LEU A 280 3.70 8.13 -14.70
CA LEU A 280 2.68 8.64 -15.62
C LEU A 280 3.11 8.48 -17.09
N ALA A 281 4.41 8.56 -17.39
CA ALA A 281 4.90 8.27 -18.74
C ALA A 281 4.74 6.78 -19.11
N ALA A 282 4.94 5.87 -18.13
CA ALA A 282 4.68 4.44 -18.35
C ALA A 282 3.20 4.14 -18.55
N LEU A 283 2.31 4.81 -17.81
CA LEU A 283 0.86 4.72 -18.04
C LEU A 283 0.49 5.20 -19.45
N ALA A 284 1.08 6.30 -19.91
CA ALA A 284 0.86 6.79 -21.28
C ALA A 284 1.29 5.75 -22.32
N GLU A 285 2.42 5.06 -22.10
CA GLU A 285 2.86 3.96 -22.97
C GLU A 285 1.84 2.82 -23.02
N VAL A 286 1.31 2.41 -21.84
CA VAL A 286 0.25 1.39 -21.76
C VAL A 286 -1.01 1.82 -22.51
N ALA A 287 -1.38 3.09 -22.43
CA ALA A 287 -2.60 3.60 -23.05
C ALA A 287 -2.49 3.77 -24.58
N TRP A 288 -1.30 4.08 -25.11
CA TRP A 288 -1.13 4.47 -26.52
C TRP A 288 -0.41 3.43 -27.37
N THR A 289 0.36 2.51 -26.75
CA THR A 289 1.18 1.53 -27.48
C THR A 289 0.55 0.15 -27.37
N GLN A 290 0.36 -0.50 -28.52
CA GLN A 290 -0.11 -1.88 -28.55
C GLN A 290 0.92 -2.81 -27.89
N PRO A 291 0.50 -3.84 -27.13
CA PRO A 291 1.40 -4.75 -26.41
C PRO A 291 2.54 -5.31 -27.27
N ALA A 292 2.24 -5.69 -28.52
CA ALA A 292 3.22 -6.25 -29.45
C ALA A 292 4.31 -5.24 -29.92
N HIS A 293 4.11 -3.96 -29.69
CA HIS A 293 5.03 -2.87 -30.09
C HIS A 293 5.75 -2.26 -28.87
N LYS A 294 5.47 -2.69 -27.66
CA LYS A 294 6.15 -2.22 -26.45
C LYS A 294 7.61 -2.71 -26.46
N ASP A 295 8.55 -1.79 -26.31
CA ASP A 295 9.98 -2.06 -26.19
C ASP A 295 10.57 -1.27 -25.03
N TRP A 296 10.95 -1.96 -23.96
CA TRP A 296 11.45 -1.34 -22.74
C TRP A 296 12.70 -0.48 -22.95
N THR A 297 13.61 -0.93 -23.80
CA THR A 297 14.86 -0.19 -24.08
C THR A 297 14.58 1.12 -24.80
N SER A 298 13.68 1.11 -25.78
CA SER A 298 13.25 2.30 -26.49
C SER A 298 12.47 3.26 -25.58
N PHE A 299 11.58 2.73 -24.74
CA PHE A 299 10.87 3.51 -23.74
C PHE A 299 11.84 4.23 -22.80
N LEU A 300 12.86 3.54 -22.27
CA LEU A 300 13.85 4.15 -21.38
C LEU A 300 14.64 5.29 -22.04
N LYS A 301 14.98 5.17 -23.32
CA LYS A 301 15.64 6.26 -24.08
C LYS A 301 14.73 7.49 -24.21
N GLY A 302 13.46 7.27 -24.51
CA GLY A 302 12.47 8.36 -24.57
C GLY A 302 12.26 8.99 -23.18
N LEU A 303 12.26 8.16 -22.14
CA LEU A 303 12.10 8.61 -20.77
C LEU A 303 13.26 9.49 -20.30
N ASP A 304 14.50 9.22 -20.71
CA ASP A 304 15.64 10.06 -20.36
C ASP A 304 15.47 11.48 -20.90
N ALA A 305 15.06 11.63 -22.15
CA ALA A 305 14.74 12.94 -22.74
C ALA A 305 13.53 13.61 -22.05
N TYR A 306 12.52 12.83 -21.69
CA TYR A 306 11.37 13.33 -20.94
C TYR A 306 11.77 13.85 -19.55
N ASN A 307 12.63 13.14 -18.83
CA ASN A 307 13.14 13.55 -17.52
C ASN A 307 13.99 14.83 -17.59
N GLU A 308 14.77 15.03 -18.68
CA GLU A 308 15.46 16.30 -18.93
C GLU A 308 14.46 17.45 -19.10
N HIS A 309 13.36 17.19 -19.79
CA HIS A 309 12.28 18.18 -19.96
C HIS A 309 11.58 18.51 -18.63
N LEU A 310 11.29 17.51 -17.79
CA LEU A 310 10.76 17.73 -16.43
C LEU A 310 11.71 18.59 -15.61
N THR A 311 13.01 18.27 -15.64
CA THR A 311 14.06 19.05 -14.96
C THR A 311 14.07 20.50 -15.42
N ALA A 312 14.00 20.74 -16.73
CA ALA A 312 13.98 22.10 -17.31
C ALA A 312 12.74 22.90 -16.88
N LYS A 313 11.63 22.23 -16.58
CA LYS A 313 10.40 22.83 -16.06
C LYS A 313 10.36 22.96 -14.52
N GLY A 314 11.39 22.49 -13.81
CA GLY A 314 11.43 22.48 -12.36
C GLY A 314 10.49 21.46 -11.71
N ILE A 315 10.00 20.47 -12.47
CA ILE A 315 9.13 19.40 -11.95
C ILE A 315 9.99 18.34 -11.27
N VAL A 316 9.65 18.02 -10.03
CA VAL A 316 10.32 16.97 -9.25
C VAL A 316 9.82 15.60 -9.74
N TYR A 317 10.75 14.68 -9.98
CA TYR A 317 10.40 13.32 -10.34
C TYR A 317 11.26 12.30 -9.60
N ALA A 318 10.72 11.11 -9.37
CA ALA A 318 11.45 10.06 -8.68
C ALA A 318 12.57 9.49 -9.53
N ARG A 319 13.74 9.33 -8.92
CA ARG A 319 14.90 8.66 -9.50
C ARG A 319 15.03 7.22 -9.07
N SER A 320 13.95 6.65 -8.54
CA SER A 320 13.88 5.31 -7.93
C SER A 320 14.29 4.21 -8.89
N MET A 321 14.09 4.42 -10.20
CA MET A 321 14.48 3.49 -11.26
C MET A 321 15.99 3.26 -11.37
N TYR A 322 16.81 4.11 -10.76
CA TYR A 322 18.27 3.96 -10.73
C TYR A 322 18.76 3.32 -9.42
N ASN A 323 17.88 3.15 -8.42
CA ASN A 323 18.25 2.60 -7.13
C ASN A 323 18.32 1.07 -7.18
N ILE A 324 19.21 0.52 -6.37
CA ILE A 324 19.45 -0.92 -6.29
C ILE A 324 18.45 -1.54 -5.33
N GLN A 325 17.73 -2.56 -5.80
CA GLN A 325 17.04 -3.54 -4.98
C GLN A 325 18.04 -4.63 -4.60
N HIS A 326 18.03 -5.06 -3.34
CA HIS A 326 18.85 -6.16 -2.88
C HIS A 326 17.99 -7.32 -2.37
N THR A 327 18.56 -8.52 -2.40
CA THR A 327 18.03 -9.70 -1.72
C THR A 327 19.21 -10.42 -1.06
N VAL A 328 19.09 -10.74 0.23
CA VAL A 328 20.10 -11.50 0.96
C VAL A 328 19.53 -12.85 1.32
N THR A 329 20.17 -13.91 0.81
CA THR A 329 19.68 -15.29 0.97
C THR A 329 20.72 -16.15 1.68
N PRO A 330 20.37 -16.81 2.81
CA PRO A 330 21.18 -17.86 3.41
C PRO A 330 21.35 -19.06 2.44
N ASN A 331 22.60 -19.47 2.22
CA ASN A 331 22.94 -20.60 1.36
C ASN A 331 24.18 -21.34 1.89
N ASP A 332 24.03 -22.58 2.36
CA ASP A 332 25.10 -23.47 2.82
C ASP A 332 26.13 -22.81 3.78
N GLY A 333 25.63 -22.05 4.76
CA GLY A 333 26.46 -21.40 5.78
C GLY A 333 27.16 -20.11 5.32
N ILE A 334 26.77 -19.56 4.18
CA ILE A 334 27.15 -18.23 3.71
C ILE A 334 25.89 -17.43 3.39
N LEU A 335 26.02 -16.12 3.28
CA LEU A 335 24.97 -15.28 2.71
C LEU A 335 25.33 -14.97 1.25
N GLU A 336 24.35 -14.98 0.38
CA GLU A 336 24.47 -14.52 -1.00
C GLU A 336 23.67 -13.22 -1.16
N VAL A 337 24.37 -12.13 -1.50
CA VAL A 337 23.76 -10.82 -1.78
C VAL A 337 23.56 -10.68 -3.28
N GLU A 338 22.30 -10.55 -3.68
CA GLU A 338 21.88 -10.24 -5.05
C GLU A 338 21.52 -8.76 -5.16
N LEU A 339 22.00 -8.11 -6.20
CA LEU A 339 21.80 -6.69 -6.47
C LEU A 339 21.14 -6.53 -7.84
N GLU A 340 20.03 -5.81 -7.90
CA GLU A 340 19.27 -5.61 -9.13
C GLU A 340 18.93 -4.15 -9.33
N CYS A 341 18.90 -3.72 -10.59
CA CYS A 341 18.37 -2.42 -11.00
C CYS A 341 17.38 -2.63 -12.15
N ILE A 342 16.24 -1.95 -12.11
CA ILE A 342 15.24 -2.05 -13.19
C ILE A 342 15.71 -1.40 -14.51
N ARG A 343 16.80 -0.61 -14.45
CA ARG A 343 17.52 -0.06 -15.61
C ARG A 343 18.64 -1.01 -16.03
N PRO A 344 18.45 -1.82 -17.09
CA PRO A 344 19.45 -2.81 -17.51
C PRO A 344 20.72 -2.19 -18.14
N ASP A 345 20.66 -0.90 -18.46
CA ASP A 345 21.76 -0.10 -19.02
C ASP A 345 22.67 0.53 -17.95
N MET A 346 22.44 0.23 -16.67
CA MET A 346 23.28 0.71 -15.55
C MET A 346 24.33 -0.34 -15.16
N GLU A 347 25.54 0.15 -14.91
CA GLU A 347 26.58 -0.64 -14.24
C GLU A 347 26.36 -0.57 -12.71
N ILE A 348 26.38 -1.72 -12.04
CA ILE A 348 26.32 -1.78 -10.57
C ILE A 348 27.75 -2.00 -10.06
N HIS A 349 28.26 -1.04 -9.29
CA HIS A 349 29.55 -1.18 -8.60
C HIS A 349 29.35 -1.29 -7.10
N TYR A 350 30.21 -2.06 -6.41
CA TYR A 350 30.10 -2.31 -4.99
C TYR A 350 31.43 -2.33 -4.25
N THR A 351 31.36 -2.19 -2.93
CA THR A 351 32.46 -2.37 -1.98
C THR A 351 32.00 -3.25 -0.81
N THR A 352 32.94 -3.90 -0.12
CA THR A 352 32.64 -4.74 1.06
C THR A 352 33.34 -4.25 2.33
N ASP A 353 34.12 -3.19 2.22
CA ASP A 353 34.85 -2.54 3.32
C ASP A 353 34.15 -1.30 3.89
N GLY A 354 32.95 -1.00 3.39
CA GLY A 354 32.16 0.18 3.77
C GLY A 354 32.61 1.49 3.12
N SER A 355 33.60 1.48 2.22
CA SER A 355 33.95 2.66 1.41
C SER A 355 32.86 2.99 0.39
N GLU A 356 32.77 4.27 -0.05
CA GLU A 356 31.82 4.65 -1.08
C GLU A 356 32.19 4.01 -2.43
N PRO A 357 31.24 3.36 -3.13
CA PRO A 357 31.50 2.82 -4.47
C PRO A 357 31.73 3.93 -5.48
N THR A 358 32.65 3.67 -6.41
CA THR A 358 32.97 4.54 -7.54
C THR A 358 32.85 3.76 -8.84
N ALA A 359 32.90 4.42 -9.98
CA ALA A 359 32.90 3.76 -11.29
C ALA A 359 34.13 2.84 -11.53
N THR A 360 35.14 2.86 -10.63
CA THR A 360 36.30 1.98 -10.66
C THR A 360 36.28 0.90 -9.58
N SER A 361 35.28 0.88 -8.72
CA SER A 361 35.04 -0.20 -7.76
C SER A 361 34.68 -1.50 -8.49
N PRO A 362 34.76 -2.67 -7.83
CA PRO A 362 34.35 -3.94 -8.41
C PRO A 362 32.98 -3.88 -9.09
N LEU A 363 32.89 -4.37 -10.32
CA LEU A 363 31.64 -4.48 -11.07
C LEU A 363 30.86 -5.70 -10.54
N TYR A 364 29.56 -5.52 -10.34
CA TYR A 364 28.67 -6.61 -9.95
C TYR A 364 28.29 -7.47 -11.16
N GLU A 365 28.78 -8.68 -11.22
CA GLU A 365 28.50 -9.66 -12.28
C GLU A 365 27.77 -10.90 -11.77
N ARG A 366 27.84 -11.14 -10.45
CA ARG A 366 27.24 -12.30 -9.78
C ARG A 366 27.00 -12.01 -8.30
N LYS A 367 26.15 -12.81 -7.66
CA LYS A 367 25.88 -12.71 -6.22
C LYS A 367 27.15 -12.59 -5.41
N VAL A 368 27.17 -11.65 -4.46
CA VAL A 368 28.34 -11.41 -3.59
C VAL A 368 28.24 -12.33 -2.39
N PRO A 369 29.21 -13.25 -2.19
CA PRO A 369 29.23 -14.11 -1.01
C PRO A 369 29.72 -13.33 0.22
N VAL A 370 28.97 -13.44 1.32
CA VAL A 370 29.32 -12.85 2.62
C VAL A 370 29.46 -13.96 3.66
N LYS A 371 30.54 -13.91 4.47
CA LYS A 371 30.90 -14.93 5.47
C LYS A 371 31.23 -14.36 6.84
N GLU A 372 31.19 -13.06 6.99
CA GLU A 372 31.51 -12.33 8.21
C GLU A 372 30.77 -11.00 8.29
N THR A 373 30.84 -10.34 9.41
CA THR A 373 30.30 -8.99 9.58
C THR A 373 31.03 -8.01 8.66
N LEU A 374 30.26 -7.32 7.81
CA LEU A 374 30.77 -6.29 6.90
C LEU A 374 29.70 -5.26 6.59
N THR A 375 30.08 -4.17 5.95
CA THR A 375 29.13 -3.24 5.32
C THR A 375 29.35 -3.25 3.82
N LEU A 376 28.39 -3.85 3.09
CA LEU A 376 28.36 -3.76 1.63
C LEU A 376 27.74 -2.41 1.25
N LYS A 377 28.42 -1.68 0.37
CA LYS A 377 27.85 -0.51 -0.28
C LYS A 377 27.81 -0.73 -1.78
N SER A 378 26.76 -0.28 -2.44
CA SER A 378 26.63 -0.38 -3.90
C SER A 378 25.85 0.80 -4.47
N ALA A 379 26.17 1.17 -5.71
CA ALA A 379 25.47 2.21 -6.45
C ALA A 379 25.47 1.87 -7.95
N THR A 380 24.53 2.46 -8.67
CA THR A 380 24.45 2.38 -10.12
C THR A 380 25.23 3.51 -10.79
N PHE A 381 25.87 3.18 -11.91
CA PHE A 381 26.68 4.13 -12.70
C PHE A 381 26.31 4.05 -14.19
N ALA A 382 26.44 5.18 -14.87
CA ALA A 382 26.43 5.28 -16.32
C ALA A 382 27.48 6.30 -16.77
N GLN A 383 28.30 5.94 -17.73
CA GLN A 383 29.37 6.80 -18.27
C GLN A 383 30.29 7.38 -17.17
N GLY A 384 30.61 6.57 -16.16
CA GLY A 384 31.45 6.96 -15.02
C GLY A 384 30.77 7.86 -13.97
N ARG A 385 29.48 8.20 -14.15
CA ARG A 385 28.70 9.05 -13.25
C ARG A 385 27.72 8.22 -12.44
N GLN A 386 27.66 8.43 -11.12
CA GLN A 386 26.67 7.79 -10.25
C GLN A 386 25.26 8.27 -10.60
N MET A 387 24.33 7.32 -10.75
CA MET A 387 22.95 7.57 -11.15
C MET A 387 21.97 7.41 -9.99
N GLY A 388 22.04 6.33 -9.26
CA GLY A 388 21.21 6.03 -8.08
C GLY A 388 21.85 6.46 -6.76
N LYS A 389 21.09 6.37 -5.68
CA LYS A 389 21.60 6.53 -4.32
C LYS A 389 22.46 5.33 -3.93
N THR A 390 23.46 5.53 -3.06
CA THR A 390 24.24 4.42 -2.53
C THR A 390 23.38 3.56 -1.61
N LEU A 391 23.23 2.27 -1.92
CA LEU A 391 22.73 1.27 -1.00
C LEU A 391 23.80 1.02 0.07
N ILE A 392 23.40 1.08 1.33
CA ILE A 392 24.24 0.76 2.48
C ILE A 392 23.62 -0.45 3.16
N LEU A 393 24.29 -1.60 3.11
CA LEU A 393 23.80 -2.85 3.63
C LEU A 393 24.75 -3.38 4.71
N PRO A 394 24.52 -3.04 5.99
CA PRO A 394 25.30 -3.57 7.10
C PRO A 394 24.85 -5.00 7.39
N VAL A 395 25.70 -5.96 7.08
CA VAL A 395 25.51 -7.37 7.42
C VAL A 395 26.13 -7.66 8.78
N ARG A 396 25.34 -8.18 9.72
CA ARG A 396 25.79 -8.55 11.06
C ARG A 396 25.82 -10.07 11.19
N TRP A 397 27.03 -10.59 11.36
CA TRP A 397 27.23 -12.02 11.51
C TRP A 397 27.11 -12.43 12.98
N ASN A 398 26.29 -13.44 13.28
CA ASN A 398 26.10 -14.04 14.58
C ASN A 398 25.92 -15.56 14.45
N LEU A 399 25.71 -16.31 15.53
CA LEU A 399 25.58 -17.77 15.50
C LEU A 399 24.41 -18.27 14.66
N ALA A 400 23.33 -17.48 14.53
CA ALA A 400 22.16 -17.82 13.71
C ALA A 400 22.32 -17.45 12.23
N THR A 401 23.26 -16.56 11.89
CA THR A 401 23.41 -16.04 10.52
C THR A 401 23.74 -17.17 9.55
N ALA A 402 23.07 -17.17 8.39
CA ALA A 402 23.16 -18.18 7.33
C ALA A 402 22.78 -19.61 7.77
N LYS A 403 22.04 -19.76 8.87
CA LYS A 403 21.54 -21.06 9.34
C LYS A 403 20.16 -21.36 8.79
N PRO A 404 19.83 -22.65 8.54
CA PRO A 404 18.50 -23.05 8.12
C PRO A 404 17.44 -22.72 9.17
N VAL A 405 16.32 -22.16 8.72
CA VAL A 405 15.11 -22.01 9.54
C VAL A 405 14.12 -23.08 9.14
N LEU A 406 13.70 -23.88 10.12
CA LEU A 406 12.74 -24.97 9.97
C LEU A 406 11.36 -24.45 10.38
N GLY A 407 10.66 -23.86 9.44
CA GLY A 407 9.32 -23.28 9.60
C GLY A 407 8.50 -23.50 8.33
N ILE A 408 7.27 -23.05 8.35
CA ILE A 408 6.33 -23.22 7.24
C ILE A 408 6.19 -21.97 6.36
N ASN A 409 6.63 -20.80 6.87
CA ASN A 409 6.55 -19.54 6.16
C ASN A 409 7.83 -19.31 5.33
N PRO A 410 7.74 -19.17 4.00
CA PRO A 410 8.90 -18.95 3.14
C PRO A 410 9.74 -17.70 3.50
N ALA A 411 9.11 -16.70 4.14
CA ALA A 411 9.80 -15.49 4.60
C ALA A 411 10.66 -15.71 5.85
N GLU A 412 10.56 -16.86 6.54
CA GLU A 412 11.34 -17.13 7.76
C GLU A 412 12.85 -17.18 7.51
N LYS A 413 13.30 -17.37 6.27
CA LYS A 413 14.71 -17.22 5.87
C LYS A 413 15.29 -15.82 6.15
N LEU A 414 14.43 -14.78 6.24
CA LEU A 414 14.85 -13.43 6.62
C LEU A 414 15.37 -13.36 8.05
N LEU A 415 14.91 -14.26 8.92
CA LEU A 415 15.30 -14.30 10.34
C LEU A 415 16.77 -14.65 10.58
N THR A 416 17.50 -15.08 9.53
CA THR A 416 18.91 -15.48 9.60
C THR A 416 19.75 -14.90 8.46
N ASN A 417 19.26 -13.84 7.79
CA ASN A 417 19.95 -13.21 6.67
C ASN A 417 20.95 -12.12 7.08
N GLY A 418 21.09 -11.84 8.39
CA GLY A 418 22.03 -10.85 8.92
C GLY A 418 21.62 -9.39 8.69
N ILE A 419 20.41 -9.13 8.18
CA ILE A 419 19.92 -7.79 7.81
C ILE A 419 18.80 -7.37 8.78
N ARG A 420 18.82 -6.09 9.16
CA ARG A 420 17.77 -5.50 9.97
C ARG A 420 16.76 -4.75 9.09
N GLY A 421 15.48 -4.93 9.39
CA GLY A 421 14.42 -4.17 8.76
C GLY A 421 14.45 -2.67 9.12
N SER A 422 13.85 -1.84 8.28
CA SER A 422 13.68 -0.41 8.55
C SER A 422 12.35 -0.12 9.24
N LEU A 423 12.07 1.16 9.53
CA LEU A 423 10.76 1.60 10.04
C LEU A 423 9.60 1.38 9.06
N LYS A 424 9.88 0.98 7.82
CA LYS A 424 8.90 0.62 6.81
C LYS A 424 8.64 -0.88 6.85
N TYR A 425 7.59 -1.29 7.54
CA TYR A 425 7.23 -2.71 7.76
C TYR A 425 7.06 -3.53 6.46
N SER A 426 7.03 -2.88 5.31
CA SER A 426 6.88 -3.51 3.98
C SER A 426 8.15 -3.43 3.13
N ASP A 427 9.32 -3.21 3.73
CA ASP A 427 10.62 -3.06 3.04
C ASP A 427 11.25 -4.40 2.58
N PHE A 428 10.53 -5.50 2.77
CA PHE A 428 10.92 -6.88 2.45
C PHE A 428 11.95 -7.54 3.37
N GLU A 429 12.36 -6.87 4.46
CA GLU A 429 13.23 -7.46 5.50
C GLU A 429 12.44 -7.90 6.75
N TRP A 430 11.11 -7.78 6.72
CA TRP A 430 10.23 -8.18 7.81
C TRP A 430 9.51 -9.49 7.50
N CYS A 431 9.71 -10.49 8.35
CA CYS A 431 8.91 -11.71 8.36
C CYS A 431 7.61 -11.48 9.14
N SER A 432 6.46 -11.74 8.51
CA SER A 432 5.14 -11.65 9.13
C SER A 432 4.36 -12.95 8.95
N TRP A 433 3.38 -13.19 9.83
CA TRP A 433 2.53 -14.38 9.77
C TRP A 433 1.06 -13.98 9.59
N ALA A 434 0.32 -14.77 8.82
CA ALA A 434 -1.10 -14.54 8.57
C ALA A 434 -1.95 -14.83 9.82
N ASP A 435 -1.58 -15.89 10.57
CA ASP A 435 -2.15 -16.23 11.87
C ASP A 435 -1.19 -15.75 12.96
N ASN A 436 -1.65 -14.83 13.80
CA ASN A 436 -0.84 -14.20 14.82
C ASN A 436 -1.17 -14.67 16.24
N ASP A 437 -2.00 -15.69 16.43
CA ASP A 437 -2.31 -16.24 17.76
C ASP A 437 -1.09 -16.90 18.36
N SER A 438 -0.31 -17.62 17.54
CA SER A 438 0.98 -18.17 17.92
C SER A 438 1.90 -18.36 16.72
N VAL A 439 3.15 -17.93 16.85
CA VAL A 439 4.20 -18.06 15.85
C VAL A 439 5.27 -18.98 16.40
N SER A 440 5.75 -19.95 15.62
CA SER A 440 6.83 -20.81 16.02
C SER A 440 7.71 -21.19 14.82
N PHE A 441 9.02 -21.07 14.99
CA PHE A 441 10.03 -21.52 14.04
C PHE A 441 11.25 -22.09 14.78
N THR A 442 12.06 -22.89 14.10
CA THR A 442 13.25 -23.51 14.69
C THR A 442 14.47 -23.20 13.82
N ILE A 443 15.58 -22.77 14.43
CA ILE A 443 16.87 -22.56 13.76
C ILE A 443 17.73 -23.80 14.00
N ASP A 444 18.28 -24.40 12.95
CA ASP A 444 19.28 -25.45 13.04
C ASP A 444 20.69 -24.84 12.95
N LEU A 445 21.41 -24.79 14.06
CA LEU A 445 22.78 -24.27 14.13
C LEU A 445 23.81 -25.19 13.46
N LEU A 446 23.38 -26.36 12.94
CA LEU A 446 24.15 -27.42 12.29
C LEU A 446 25.08 -28.22 13.24
N LYS A 447 25.40 -27.67 14.38
CA LYS A 447 26.15 -28.31 15.47
C LYS A 447 25.71 -27.71 16.82
N PRO A 448 25.93 -28.40 17.93
CA PRO A 448 25.71 -27.83 19.26
C PRO A 448 26.60 -26.60 19.49
N GLU A 449 25.99 -25.49 19.94
CA GLU A 449 26.66 -24.25 20.33
C GLU A 449 26.31 -23.87 21.76
N MET A 450 27.17 -23.09 22.42
CA MET A 450 26.93 -22.51 23.72
C MET A 450 26.17 -21.16 23.49
N LEU A 451 24.98 -21.02 24.07
CA LEU A 451 24.09 -19.92 23.82
C LEU A 451 23.92 -19.04 25.07
N ASN A 452 24.34 -17.80 25.01
CA ASN A 452 24.26 -16.85 26.12
C ASN A 452 23.02 -15.95 26.01
N THR A 453 22.76 -15.42 24.82
CA THR A 453 21.65 -14.49 24.57
C THR A 453 21.03 -14.76 23.20
N LEU A 454 19.70 -14.73 23.14
CA LEU A 454 18.95 -14.59 21.90
C LEU A 454 18.32 -13.19 21.90
N THR A 455 18.56 -12.43 20.86
CA THR A 455 17.88 -11.15 20.65
C THR A 455 16.99 -11.26 19.40
N LEU A 456 15.69 -10.97 19.56
CA LEU A 456 14.73 -10.97 18.48
C LEU A 456 14.38 -9.52 18.12
N GLY A 457 14.55 -9.15 16.85
CA GLY A 457 14.17 -7.83 16.38
C GLY A 457 12.70 -7.79 16.00
N CYS A 458 11.97 -6.76 16.45
CA CYS A 458 10.57 -6.55 16.09
C CYS A 458 10.26 -5.07 15.84
N ILE A 459 9.17 -4.80 15.13
CA ILE A 459 8.68 -3.45 14.87
C ILE A 459 7.31 -3.24 15.52
N THR A 460 7.09 -2.04 16.03
CA THR A 460 5.77 -1.51 16.39
C THR A 460 5.35 -0.45 15.39
N ASN A 461 4.12 -0.55 14.88
CA ASN A 461 3.49 0.46 14.04
C ASN A 461 1.97 0.53 14.37
N ASN A 462 1.59 1.51 15.19
CA ASN A 462 0.21 1.67 15.64
C ASN A 462 -0.77 1.88 14.51
N GLY A 463 -0.39 2.63 13.48
CA GLY A 463 -1.23 2.90 12.31
C GLY A 463 -1.62 1.63 11.53
N MET A 464 -0.81 0.58 11.65
CA MET A 464 -1.01 -0.70 10.94
C MET A 464 -1.38 -1.86 11.87
N ALA A 465 -1.65 -1.59 13.16
CA ALA A 465 -1.89 -2.60 14.18
C ALA A 465 -0.77 -3.66 14.25
N ILE A 466 0.48 -3.21 14.16
CA ILE A 466 1.67 -4.06 14.28
C ILE A 466 2.30 -3.80 15.65
N HIS A 467 2.50 -4.86 16.44
CA HIS A 467 3.01 -4.72 17.80
C HIS A 467 3.92 -5.88 18.17
N LYS A 468 4.71 -5.69 19.25
CA LYS A 468 5.50 -6.77 19.81
C LYS A 468 4.60 -7.91 20.34
N PRO A 469 5.10 -9.15 20.43
CA PRO A 469 4.32 -10.28 20.94
C PRO A 469 3.95 -10.09 22.41
N ALA A 470 2.90 -10.79 22.86
CA ALA A 470 2.53 -10.86 24.28
C ALA A 470 3.56 -11.63 25.12
N SER A 471 4.21 -12.62 24.51
CA SER A 471 5.33 -13.34 25.12
C SER A 471 6.21 -13.99 24.06
N VAL A 472 7.47 -14.21 24.40
CA VAL A 472 8.42 -14.99 23.62
C VAL A 472 9.00 -16.08 24.50
N LYS A 473 8.98 -17.32 24.02
CA LYS A 473 9.63 -18.48 24.65
C LYS A 473 10.73 -19.00 23.73
N VAL A 474 11.88 -19.31 24.30
CA VAL A 474 13.00 -19.95 23.63
C VAL A 474 13.24 -21.32 24.23
N GLU A 475 13.27 -22.34 23.39
CA GLU A 475 13.56 -23.73 23.75
C GLU A 475 14.74 -24.22 22.93
N VAL A 476 15.56 -25.09 23.50
CA VAL A 476 16.72 -25.68 22.82
C VAL A 476 16.65 -27.19 22.83
N SER A 477 17.24 -27.82 21.79
CA SER A 477 17.28 -29.27 21.64
C SER A 477 18.58 -29.67 20.93
N ASP A 478 19.02 -30.89 21.15
CA ASP A 478 20.17 -31.49 20.42
C ASP A 478 19.70 -32.38 19.26
N ASP A 479 18.43 -32.83 19.24
CA ASP A 479 17.86 -33.81 18.30
C ASP A 479 16.60 -33.33 17.56
N ASN A 480 16.21 -32.06 17.72
CA ASN A 480 14.98 -31.45 17.16
C ASN A 480 13.68 -32.13 17.62
N SER A 481 13.70 -32.88 18.70
CA SER A 481 12.55 -33.62 19.24
C SER A 481 12.32 -33.32 20.71
N ASN A 482 13.39 -33.42 21.50
CA ASN A 482 13.35 -33.20 22.95
C ASN A 482 13.81 -31.78 23.27
N PHE A 483 12.84 -30.87 23.31
CA PHE A 483 13.08 -29.45 23.61
C PHE A 483 13.00 -29.18 25.11
N ARG A 484 13.92 -28.36 25.62
CA ARG A 484 13.91 -27.82 26.98
C ARG A 484 13.83 -26.30 26.94
N GLU A 485 13.05 -25.71 27.81
CA GLU A 485 12.95 -24.27 27.94
C GLU A 485 14.30 -23.68 28.38
N ALA A 486 14.77 -22.69 27.65
CA ALA A 486 15.97 -21.93 27.96
C ALA A 486 15.64 -20.52 28.48
N ALA A 487 14.59 -19.89 27.96
CA ALA A 487 14.13 -18.60 28.41
C ALA A 487 12.67 -18.36 28.05
N MET A 488 12.00 -17.53 28.84
CA MET A 488 10.66 -17.00 28.56
C MET A 488 10.56 -15.55 29.03
N GLN A 489 9.95 -14.69 28.23
CA GLN A 489 9.66 -13.30 28.57
C GLN A 489 8.22 -12.97 28.17
N SER A 490 7.48 -12.30 29.07
CA SER A 490 6.12 -11.80 28.83
C SER A 490 6.11 -10.29 28.95
N PHE A 491 5.19 -9.65 28.22
CA PHE A 491 5.05 -8.19 28.16
C PHE A 491 3.67 -7.78 28.66
N THR A 492 3.58 -6.63 29.29
CA THR A 492 2.31 -6.04 29.73
C THR A 492 1.55 -5.42 28.56
N PRO A 493 0.21 -5.25 28.67
CA PRO A 493 -0.55 -4.56 27.62
C PRO A 493 -0.01 -3.17 27.28
N GLU A 494 0.48 -2.42 28.27
CA GLU A 494 1.08 -1.09 28.10
C GLU A 494 2.38 -1.15 27.28
N GLU A 495 3.20 -2.18 27.49
CA GLU A 495 4.41 -2.42 26.71
C GLU A 495 4.10 -2.85 25.27
N ILE A 496 3.06 -3.71 25.09
CA ILE A 496 2.65 -4.23 23.79
C ILE A 496 2.08 -3.12 22.93
N PHE A 497 1.12 -2.35 23.46
CA PHE A 497 0.39 -1.31 22.72
C PHE A 497 0.98 0.09 22.92
N ARG A 498 2.29 0.19 23.22
CA ARG A 498 3.00 1.46 23.30
C ARG A 498 2.84 2.23 22.01
N GLU A 499 2.44 3.50 22.09
CA GLU A 499 2.19 4.34 20.92
C GLU A 499 3.49 4.65 20.17
N GLY A 500 3.41 4.67 18.84
CA GLY A 500 4.50 5.11 17.98
C GLY A 500 4.77 4.20 16.78
N ASN A 501 5.90 4.49 16.13
CA ASN A 501 6.50 3.68 15.06
C ASN A 501 8.00 3.54 15.36
N PHE A 502 8.43 2.37 15.80
CA PHE A 502 9.81 2.12 16.25
C PHE A 502 10.18 0.65 16.15
N ILE A 503 11.49 0.40 16.08
CA ILE A 503 12.08 -0.94 16.10
C ILE A 503 12.59 -1.23 17.50
N GLU A 504 12.33 -2.43 18.00
CA GLU A 504 12.80 -2.90 19.31
C GLU A 504 13.62 -4.18 19.17
N ASN A 505 14.55 -4.34 20.11
CA ASN A 505 15.27 -5.59 20.34
C ASN A 505 14.71 -6.24 21.62
N LEU A 506 14.33 -7.50 21.52
CA LEU A 506 13.85 -8.31 22.64
C LEU A 506 14.95 -9.28 23.07
N PRO A 507 15.82 -8.94 24.04
CA PRO A 507 16.89 -9.80 24.49
C PRO A 507 16.38 -10.83 25.50
N LEU A 508 16.66 -12.13 25.28
CA LEU A 508 16.37 -13.23 26.18
C LEU A 508 17.70 -13.88 26.61
N LYS A 509 17.95 -13.95 27.91
CA LYS A 509 19.15 -14.56 28.49
C LYS A 509 18.98 -16.09 28.51
N LEU A 510 19.89 -16.81 27.85
CA LEU A 510 19.88 -18.27 27.75
C LEU A 510 20.85 -18.94 28.73
N GLY A 511 21.69 -18.13 29.42
CA GLY A 511 22.49 -18.57 30.56
C GLY A 511 23.56 -19.62 30.26
N GLY A 512 24.13 -19.63 29.05
CA GLY A 512 25.13 -20.63 28.64
C GLY A 512 24.50 -22.01 28.35
N THR A 513 23.25 -22.05 27.90
CA THR A 513 22.59 -23.29 27.51
C THR A 513 23.18 -23.81 26.20
N GLN A 514 23.57 -25.09 26.18
CA GLN A 514 24.11 -25.75 24.97
C GLN A 514 22.94 -26.38 24.18
N GLY A 515 22.98 -26.27 22.82
CA GLY A 515 22.04 -26.96 21.94
C GLY A 515 22.33 -26.70 20.46
N ARG A 516 21.82 -27.59 19.60
CA ARG A 516 21.90 -27.45 18.15
C ARG A 516 20.66 -26.75 17.57
N TYR A 517 19.50 -27.11 18.05
CA TYR A 517 18.21 -26.55 17.56
C TYR A 517 17.70 -25.52 18.54
N VAL A 518 17.35 -24.35 18.04
CA VAL A 518 16.80 -23.25 18.82
C VAL A 518 15.39 -22.97 18.31
N ARG A 519 14.37 -23.29 19.10
CA ARG A 519 12.97 -22.99 18.81
C ARG A 519 12.56 -21.69 19.45
N VAL A 520 12.02 -20.79 18.66
CA VAL A 520 11.39 -19.55 19.13
C VAL A 520 9.89 -19.68 18.95
N SER A 521 9.13 -19.46 20.03
CA SER A 521 7.68 -19.43 20.01
C SER A 521 7.21 -18.09 20.55
N ALA A 522 6.36 -17.38 19.82
CA ALA A 522 5.81 -16.09 20.22
C ALA A 522 4.29 -16.15 20.24
N LYS A 523 3.70 -15.63 21.33
CA LYS A 523 2.25 -15.47 21.44
C LYS A 523 1.82 -14.13 20.86
N GLY A 524 0.76 -14.13 20.07
CA GLY A 524 0.21 -12.92 19.44
C GLY A 524 -0.19 -11.85 20.45
N PRO A 525 -0.11 -10.57 20.07
CA PRO A 525 -0.45 -9.45 20.96
C PRO A 525 -1.95 -9.33 21.24
N GLY A 526 -2.79 -10.04 20.49
CA GLY A 526 -4.23 -10.01 20.64
C GLY A 526 -4.89 -8.87 19.85
N VAL A 527 -6.03 -8.39 20.38
CA VAL A 527 -6.85 -7.34 19.77
C VAL A 527 -6.45 -5.97 20.32
N CYS A 528 -6.34 -4.97 19.45
CA CYS A 528 -6.06 -3.59 19.84
C CYS A 528 -7.12 -3.07 20.84
N PRO A 529 -6.71 -2.49 21.99
CA PRO A 529 -7.61 -2.02 23.03
C PRO A 529 -8.48 -0.84 22.58
N ALA A 530 -9.50 -0.52 23.36
CA ALA A 530 -10.47 0.54 23.02
C ALA A 530 -9.85 1.93 22.85
N SER A 531 -8.72 2.21 23.53
CA SER A 531 -7.97 3.47 23.41
C SER A 531 -7.07 3.53 22.18
N HIS A 532 -6.89 2.42 21.47
CA HIS A 532 -5.96 2.33 20.34
C HIS A 532 -6.60 2.87 19.06
N VAL A 533 -5.79 3.52 18.21
CA VAL A 533 -6.23 4.08 16.90
C VAL A 533 -6.87 3.02 15.99
N ARG A 534 -6.48 1.74 16.14
CA ARG A 534 -7.06 0.58 15.47
C ARG A 534 -7.90 -0.30 16.42
N SER A 535 -8.63 0.33 17.33
CA SER A 535 -9.47 -0.37 18.32
C SER A 535 -10.31 -1.50 17.71
N GLY A 536 -10.27 -2.68 18.33
CA GLY A 536 -11.03 -3.85 17.90
C GLY A 536 -10.42 -4.64 16.73
N GLN A 537 -9.33 -4.17 16.11
CA GLN A 537 -8.60 -4.93 15.08
C GLN A 537 -7.63 -5.92 15.71
N ALA A 538 -7.48 -7.09 15.10
CA ALA A 538 -6.44 -8.04 15.45
C ALA A 538 -5.07 -7.44 15.17
N SER A 539 -4.17 -7.52 16.12
CA SER A 539 -2.79 -7.05 15.99
C SER A 539 -1.90 -8.11 15.35
N ARG A 540 -0.82 -7.69 14.70
CA ARG A 540 0.11 -8.55 13.97
C ARG A 540 1.52 -8.45 14.53
N ILE A 541 2.31 -9.53 14.35
CA ILE A 541 3.72 -9.61 14.72
C ILE A 541 4.58 -9.56 13.46
N PHE A 542 5.67 -8.78 13.53
CA PHE A 542 6.70 -8.72 12.50
C PHE A 542 8.08 -8.86 13.16
N PHE A 543 8.89 -9.82 12.68
CA PHE A 543 10.28 -10.00 13.09
C PHE A 543 11.21 -9.83 11.90
N ASP A 544 12.41 -9.27 12.12
CA ASP A 544 13.45 -9.10 11.09
C ASP A 544 14.58 -10.10 11.22
N GLU A 545 15.21 -10.18 12.37
CA GLU A 545 16.43 -10.98 12.56
C GLU A 545 16.46 -11.65 13.93
N VAL A 546 16.99 -12.86 13.98
CA VAL A 546 17.37 -13.55 15.22
C VAL A 546 18.88 -13.46 15.40
N MET A 547 19.30 -12.79 16.46
CA MET A 547 20.72 -12.66 16.81
C MET A 547 21.02 -13.57 18.00
N LEU A 548 21.91 -14.53 17.78
CA LEU A 548 22.39 -15.49 18.80
C LEU A 548 23.85 -15.25 19.15
N GLU A 549 24.14 -15.17 20.46
CA GLU A 549 25.47 -14.99 21.03
C GLU A 549 25.79 -16.06 22.05
#